data_0903938ec56f068d27ace92bd97a20ae
#
_entry.id   0903938ec56f068d27ace92bd97a20ae
#
_cell.length_a   1.000
_cell.length_b   1.000
_cell.length_c   1.000
_cell.angle_alpha   90.00
_cell.angle_beta   90.00
_cell.angle_gamma   90.00
#
_symmetry.space_group_name_H-M   'P 1'
#
loop_
_entity.id
_entity.type
_entity.pdbx_description
1 polymer ?
#
loop_
_entity_poly.entity_id
_entity_poly.type
_entity_poly.pdbx_seq_one_letter_code
_entity_poly.pdbx_strand_id
1 'polypeptide(L)'
;MLKNFYFLTLFIYISSMRSTFHTLFKMVRPINIVIAITTLIMGYILLRDIPSIPILIIQALGFAAAIGFANIENDVLDLPSDKINRPERPLVTGEIKIRDARRAWKALAVLTLLCGLANTIIECVKFMGIVKDWDHALGFGWMGAIILTFPLWFFAGLCALLIIYNRKLKRTPLVKNMTIGFLCTTPLLFAVQYYFNFSGNAYPDEHMWAIVPAIPFAFLLTTAREIYKDLEDKTGDRKAGIMTFPLIAGGKKSRRLAGILLILSWLALPIPVYYMDQIYQFNYPPLFLIITGITLTPCFAIAIFSAHHKNYHRAQSIIKLAMVLGIIALIVCH
;
A
#
# COMPACT_ATOMS: atom_id res chain seq x y z
N MET A 1 -6.01 53.40 -10.78
CA MET A 1 -5.58 52.81 -9.48
C MET A 1 -6.30 51.54 -9.12
N LEU A 2 -7.63 51.42 -9.17
CA LEU A 2 -8.41 50.21 -8.81
C LEU A 2 -8.03 48.97 -9.60
N LYS A 3 -7.81 49.03 -10.93
CA LYS A 3 -7.44 47.88 -11.77
C LYS A 3 -6.10 47.23 -11.34
N ASN A 4 -5.12 48.03 -10.96
CA ASN A 4 -3.82 47.54 -10.50
C ASN A 4 -3.92 46.89 -9.13
N PHE A 5 -4.83 47.38 -8.26
CA PHE A 5 -5.06 46.79 -6.95
C PHE A 5 -5.72 45.37 -7.07
N TYR A 6 -6.73 45.23 -7.96
CA TYR A 6 -7.35 43.91 -8.23
C TYR A 6 -6.36 42.91 -8.84
N PHE A 7 -5.51 43.39 -9.77
CA PHE A 7 -4.49 42.55 -10.38
C PHE A 7 -3.44 42.07 -9.36
N LEU A 8 -2.98 42.96 -8.49
CA LEU A 8 -2.03 42.62 -7.42
C LEU A 8 -2.65 41.65 -6.41
N THR A 9 -3.90 41.89 -6.02
CA THR A 9 -4.63 40.98 -5.09
C THR A 9 -4.84 39.60 -5.70
N LEU A 10 -5.23 39.54 -6.98
CA LEU A 10 -5.39 38.29 -7.72
C LEU A 10 -4.05 37.55 -7.87
N PHE A 11 -2.97 38.26 -8.17
CA PHE A 11 -1.62 37.68 -8.28
C PHE A 11 -1.13 37.09 -6.96
N ILE A 12 -1.31 37.82 -5.85
CA ILE A 12 -0.98 37.37 -4.50
C ILE A 12 -1.82 36.12 -4.13
N TYR A 13 -3.11 36.15 -4.46
CA TYR A 13 -4.02 35.02 -4.23
C TYR A 13 -3.60 33.78 -5.01
N ILE A 14 -3.30 33.89 -6.32
CA ILE A 14 -2.84 32.80 -7.17
C ILE A 14 -1.48 32.25 -6.68
N SER A 15 -0.55 33.14 -6.31
CA SER A 15 0.75 32.77 -5.77
C SER A 15 0.61 31.99 -4.45
N SER A 16 -0.26 32.45 -3.56
CA SER A 16 -0.58 31.76 -2.29
C SER A 16 -1.23 30.41 -2.52
N MET A 17 -2.16 30.30 -3.47
CA MET A 17 -2.76 29.01 -3.85
C MET A 17 -1.73 28.05 -4.41
N ARG A 18 -0.84 28.51 -5.29
CA ARG A 18 0.24 27.69 -5.87
C ARG A 18 1.20 27.18 -4.79
N SER A 19 1.57 28.01 -3.83
CA SER A 19 2.38 27.63 -2.68
C SER A 19 1.70 26.58 -1.83
N THR A 20 0.43 26.77 -1.48
CA THR A 20 -0.37 25.82 -0.68
C THR A 20 -0.51 24.46 -1.40
N PHE A 21 -0.76 24.47 -2.71
CA PHE A 21 -0.85 23.24 -3.51
C PHE A 21 0.47 22.47 -3.52
N HIS A 22 1.59 23.15 -3.73
CA HIS A 22 2.91 22.51 -3.71
C HIS A 22 3.22 21.89 -2.34
N THR A 23 2.87 22.58 -1.26
CA THR A 23 3.04 22.06 0.11
C THR A 23 2.16 20.85 0.36
N LEU A 24 0.89 20.88 -0.04
CA LEU A 24 0.00 19.71 0.05
C LEU A 24 0.52 18.53 -0.76
N PHE A 25 1.06 18.79 -1.97
CA PHE A 25 1.66 17.74 -2.79
C PHE A 25 2.85 17.07 -2.09
N LYS A 26 3.68 17.80 -1.36
CA LYS A 26 4.74 17.21 -0.52
C LYS A 26 4.16 16.36 0.62
N MET A 27 3.10 16.84 1.27
CA MET A 27 2.49 16.16 2.41
C MET A 27 1.80 14.83 2.04
N VAL A 28 1.24 14.68 0.84
CA VAL A 28 0.64 13.41 0.38
C VAL A 28 1.66 12.31 0.14
N ARG A 29 2.96 12.63 0.11
CA ARG A 29 4.09 11.69 -0.12
C ARG A 29 3.95 10.95 -1.45
N PRO A 30 4.17 11.62 -2.60
CA PRO A 30 3.91 11.08 -3.93
C PRO A 30 4.56 9.72 -4.21
N ILE A 31 5.76 9.48 -3.65
CA ILE A 31 6.46 8.21 -3.82
C ILE A 31 5.66 7.01 -3.31
N ASN A 32 4.94 7.18 -2.18
CA ASN A 32 4.09 6.11 -1.64
C ASN A 32 2.87 5.85 -2.54
N ILE A 33 2.34 6.91 -3.15
CA ILE A 33 1.25 6.83 -4.13
C ILE A 33 1.71 6.07 -5.37
N VAL A 34 2.88 6.43 -5.92
CA VAL A 34 3.46 5.73 -7.08
C VAL A 34 3.66 4.25 -6.79
N ILE A 35 4.22 3.90 -5.61
CA ILE A 35 4.42 2.50 -5.22
C ILE A 35 3.07 1.75 -5.18
N ALA A 36 2.04 2.33 -4.58
CA ALA A 36 0.74 1.66 -4.47
C ALA A 36 0.05 1.48 -5.83
N ILE A 37 0.11 2.49 -6.71
CA ILE A 37 -0.45 2.41 -8.06
C ILE A 37 0.33 1.37 -8.90
N THR A 38 1.66 1.36 -8.82
CA THR A 38 2.48 0.35 -9.49
C THR A 38 2.14 -1.05 -8.98
N THR A 39 1.94 -1.21 -7.66
CA THR A 39 1.53 -2.50 -7.07
C THR A 39 0.16 -2.96 -7.58
N LEU A 40 -0.80 -2.03 -7.71
CA LEU A 40 -2.12 -2.31 -8.28
C LEU A 40 -2.02 -2.78 -9.75
N ILE A 41 -1.27 -2.03 -10.57
CA ILE A 41 -1.06 -2.36 -11.99
C ILE A 41 -0.37 -3.72 -12.11
N MET A 42 0.65 -3.99 -11.29
CA MET A 42 1.32 -5.28 -11.25
C MET A 42 0.37 -6.42 -10.90
N GLY A 43 -0.56 -6.20 -9.96
CA GLY A 43 -1.61 -7.16 -9.65
C GLY A 43 -2.44 -7.53 -10.88
N TYR A 44 -2.86 -6.55 -11.67
CA TYR A 44 -3.62 -6.80 -12.91
C TYR A 44 -2.78 -7.47 -14.01
N ILE A 45 -1.52 -7.10 -14.15
CA ILE A 45 -0.60 -7.77 -15.09
C ILE A 45 -0.46 -9.25 -14.72
N LEU A 46 -0.24 -9.57 -13.44
CA LEU A 46 -0.12 -10.95 -12.95
C LEU A 46 -1.41 -11.77 -13.16
N LEU A 47 -2.56 -11.13 -13.11
CA LEU A 47 -3.87 -11.76 -13.36
C LEU A 47 -4.22 -11.82 -14.84
N ARG A 48 -3.43 -11.23 -15.74
CA ARG A 48 -3.72 -11.07 -17.17
C ARG A 48 -5.11 -10.48 -17.47
N ASP A 49 -5.65 -9.72 -16.53
CA ASP A 49 -6.95 -9.04 -16.67
C ASP A 49 -6.81 -7.56 -16.28
N ILE A 50 -6.46 -6.75 -17.26
CA ILE A 50 -6.28 -5.31 -17.06
C ILE A 50 -7.61 -4.59 -17.27
N PRO A 51 -8.13 -3.89 -16.25
CA PRO A 51 -9.35 -3.10 -16.39
C PRO A 51 -9.23 -2.05 -17.52
N SER A 52 -10.37 -1.63 -18.05
CA SER A 52 -10.37 -0.49 -18.97
C SER A 52 -9.75 0.75 -18.31
N ILE A 53 -9.12 1.59 -19.13
CA ILE A 53 -8.40 2.77 -18.66
C ILE A 53 -9.22 3.65 -17.68
N PRO A 54 -10.51 3.96 -17.94
CA PRO A 54 -11.31 4.74 -17.00
C PRO A 54 -11.45 4.09 -15.61
N ILE A 55 -11.64 2.77 -15.56
CA ILE A 55 -11.74 2.01 -14.30
C ILE A 55 -10.41 2.07 -13.56
N LEU A 56 -9.30 1.81 -14.25
CA LEU A 56 -7.96 1.86 -13.66
C LEU A 56 -7.64 3.24 -13.10
N ILE A 57 -8.03 4.32 -13.79
CA ILE A 57 -7.85 5.70 -13.32
C ILE A 57 -8.65 5.93 -12.02
N ILE A 58 -9.90 5.50 -11.94
CA ILE A 58 -10.75 5.67 -10.74
C ILE A 58 -10.14 4.91 -9.56
N GLN A 59 -9.67 3.68 -9.77
CA GLN A 59 -9.03 2.86 -8.74
C GLN A 59 -7.72 3.49 -8.27
N ALA A 60 -6.85 3.89 -9.20
CA ALA A 60 -5.59 4.58 -8.90
C ALA A 60 -5.82 5.87 -8.12
N LEU A 61 -6.84 6.67 -8.51
CA LEU A 61 -7.22 7.89 -7.81
C LEU A 61 -7.75 7.59 -6.39
N GLY A 62 -8.52 6.52 -6.21
CA GLY A 62 -9.00 6.07 -4.91
C GLY A 62 -7.84 5.72 -3.97
N PHE A 63 -6.85 4.93 -4.41
CA PHE A 63 -5.65 4.63 -3.63
C PHE A 63 -4.79 5.87 -3.37
N ALA A 64 -4.61 6.74 -4.37
CA ALA A 64 -3.87 8.00 -4.21
C ALA A 64 -4.51 8.90 -3.16
N ALA A 65 -5.83 9.06 -3.21
CA ALA A 65 -6.60 9.84 -2.25
C ALA A 65 -6.52 9.23 -0.83
N ALA A 66 -6.63 7.90 -0.70
CA ALA A 66 -6.51 7.17 0.56
C ALA A 66 -5.13 7.40 1.22
N ILE A 67 -4.06 7.24 0.46
CA ILE A 67 -2.69 7.48 0.94
C ILE A 67 -2.48 8.95 1.29
N GLY A 68 -2.98 9.85 0.45
CA GLY A 68 -2.86 11.29 0.65
C GLY A 68 -3.55 11.75 1.94
N PHE A 69 -4.81 11.33 2.16
CA PHE A 69 -5.51 11.73 3.38
C PHE A 69 -4.83 11.15 4.62
N ALA A 70 -4.40 9.88 4.59
CA ALA A 70 -3.76 9.25 5.72
C ALA A 70 -2.45 9.95 6.11
N ASN A 71 -1.64 10.36 5.13
CA ASN A 71 -0.39 11.07 5.37
C ASN A 71 -0.63 12.47 5.96
N ILE A 72 -1.60 13.22 5.41
CA ILE A 72 -1.92 14.57 5.92
C ILE A 72 -2.56 14.48 7.31
N GLU A 73 -3.50 13.55 7.56
CA GLU A 73 -4.07 13.33 8.90
C GLU A 73 -2.97 12.98 9.90
N ASN A 74 -2.04 12.09 9.50
CA ASN A 74 -0.90 11.72 10.34
C ASN A 74 -0.05 12.95 10.73
N ASP A 75 0.28 13.81 9.76
CA ASP A 75 1.08 15.00 10.01
C ASP A 75 0.33 16.03 10.91
N VAL A 76 -1.01 16.10 10.83
CA VAL A 76 -1.83 16.91 11.74
C VAL A 76 -1.83 16.36 13.16
N LEU A 77 -1.91 15.03 13.32
CA LEU A 77 -1.93 14.36 14.63
C LEU A 77 -0.54 14.37 15.29
N ASP A 78 0.52 14.28 14.49
CA ASP A 78 1.91 14.26 14.98
C ASP A 78 2.50 15.65 15.23
N LEU A 79 1.79 16.73 14.95
CA LEU A 79 2.31 18.11 15.06
C LEU A 79 3.00 18.42 16.39
N PRO A 80 2.52 17.95 17.58
CA PRO A 80 3.24 18.19 18.84
C PRO A 80 4.60 17.51 18.89
N SER A 81 4.72 16.28 18.38
CA SER A 81 5.97 15.53 18.34
C SER A 81 6.90 16.01 17.22
N ASP A 82 6.34 16.44 16.10
CA ASP A 82 7.12 16.94 14.96
C ASP A 82 7.82 18.27 15.26
N LYS A 83 7.26 19.12 16.11
CA LYS A 83 7.94 20.32 16.60
C LYS A 83 9.28 20.03 17.24
N ILE A 84 9.47 18.85 17.81
CA ILE A 84 10.69 18.42 18.47
C ILE A 84 11.58 17.62 17.51
N ASN A 85 10.97 16.69 16.76
CA ASN A 85 11.72 15.66 16.02
C ASN A 85 11.95 16.02 14.56
N ARG A 86 11.08 16.87 13.96
CA ARG A 86 11.07 17.20 12.52
C ARG A 86 10.65 18.66 12.29
N PRO A 87 11.48 19.60 12.74
CA PRO A 87 11.15 21.02 12.68
C PRO A 87 10.97 21.57 11.24
N GLU A 88 11.46 20.83 10.24
CA GLU A 88 11.37 21.15 8.81
C GLU A 88 9.99 20.81 8.19
N ARG A 89 9.08 20.15 8.93
CA ARG A 89 7.78 19.77 8.36
C ARG A 89 6.89 20.99 8.09
N PRO A 90 6.09 20.96 6.99
CA PRO A 90 5.28 22.11 6.54
C PRO A 90 4.30 22.67 7.58
N LEU A 91 3.73 21.81 8.43
CA LEU A 91 2.85 22.25 9.53
C LEU A 91 3.61 22.88 10.70
N VAL A 92 4.88 22.49 10.90
CA VAL A 92 5.75 23.07 11.94
C VAL A 92 6.32 24.39 11.51
N THR A 93 6.78 24.48 10.25
CA THR A 93 7.31 25.73 9.66
C THR A 93 6.24 26.79 9.41
N GLY A 94 4.95 26.36 9.39
CA GLY A 94 3.83 27.27 9.08
C GLY A 94 3.62 27.50 7.58
N GLU A 95 4.28 26.75 6.69
CA GLU A 95 4.05 26.79 5.24
C GLU A 95 2.58 26.53 4.89
N ILE A 96 1.86 25.78 5.73
CA ILE A 96 0.44 25.53 5.61
C ILE A 96 -0.26 25.64 6.97
N LYS A 97 -1.46 26.23 6.98
CA LYS A 97 -2.28 26.33 8.19
C LYS A 97 -2.92 24.96 8.51
N ILE A 98 -2.99 24.62 9.80
CA ILE A 98 -3.64 23.38 10.28
C ILE A 98 -5.07 23.27 9.75
N ARG A 99 -5.81 24.37 9.65
CA ARG A 99 -7.18 24.40 9.12
C ARG A 99 -7.23 23.90 7.68
N ASP A 100 -6.27 24.31 6.84
CA ASP A 100 -6.26 23.96 5.41
C ASP A 100 -5.79 22.52 5.23
N ALA A 101 -4.82 22.04 6.01
CA ALA A 101 -4.45 20.62 6.08
C ALA A 101 -5.64 19.75 6.53
N ARG A 102 -6.42 20.20 7.55
CA ARG A 102 -7.64 19.47 7.97
C ARG A 102 -8.72 19.43 6.90
N ARG A 103 -8.89 20.48 6.11
CA ARG A 103 -9.82 20.48 4.97
C ARG A 103 -9.34 19.53 3.87
N ALA A 104 -8.03 19.56 3.56
CA ALA A 104 -7.43 18.74 2.53
C ALA A 104 -7.59 17.23 2.84
N TRP A 105 -7.23 16.76 4.05
CA TRP A 105 -7.37 15.34 4.35
C TRP A 105 -8.82 14.88 4.37
N LYS A 106 -9.79 15.70 4.83
CA LYS A 106 -11.21 15.39 4.77
C LYS A 106 -11.71 15.29 3.33
N ALA A 107 -11.31 16.22 2.47
CA ALA A 107 -11.67 16.20 1.06
C ALA A 107 -11.11 14.95 0.35
N LEU A 108 -9.87 14.56 0.65
CA LEU A 108 -9.27 13.33 0.11
C LEU A 108 -9.97 12.07 0.64
N ALA A 109 -10.37 12.03 1.91
CA ALA A 109 -11.14 10.90 2.46
C ALA A 109 -12.50 10.76 1.75
N VAL A 110 -13.21 11.89 1.53
CA VAL A 110 -14.46 11.88 0.74
C VAL A 110 -14.18 11.43 -0.70
N LEU A 111 -13.11 11.92 -1.34
CA LEU A 111 -12.74 11.50 -2.68
C LEU A 111 -12.47 9.98 -2.76
N THR A 112 -11.82 9.40 -1.74
CA THR A 112 -11.61 7.95 -1.65
C THR A 112 -12.94 7.19 -1.68
N LEU A 113 -13.93 7.62 -0.89
CA LEU A 113 -15.25 7.00 -0.86
C LEU A 113 -16.02 7.20 -2.17
N LEU A 114 -15.90 8.38 -2.80
CA LEU A 114 -16.50 8.65 -4.12
C LEU A 114 -15.89 7.77 -5.21
N CYS A 115 -14.57 7.51 -5.17
CA CYS A 115 -13.93 6.57 -6.09
C CYS A 115 -14.43 5.13 -5.86
N GLY A 116 -14.62 4.71 -4.61
CA GLY A 116 -15.22 3.42 -4.27
C GLY A 116 -16.65 3.29 -4.81
N LEU A 117 -17.45 4.33 -4.62
CA LEU A 117 -18.84 4.38 -5.13
C LEU A 117 -18.88 4.36 -6.66
N ALA A 118 -18.05 5.18 -7.32
CA ALA A 118 -17.98 5.23 -8.78
C ALA A 118 -17.55 3.89 -9.37
N ASN A 119 -16.53 3.23 -8.77
CA ASN A 119 -16.10 1.91 -9.21
C ASN A 119 -17.23 0.87 -9.03
N THR A 120 -17.93 0.88 -7.89
CA THR A 120 -19.11 0.02 -7.65
C THR A 120 -20.19 0.23 -8.70
N ILE A 121 -20.54 1.47 -9.02
CA ILE A 121 -21.57 1.77 -10.05
C ILE A 121 -21.14 1.20 -11.40
N ILE A 122 -19.89 1.38 -11.79
CA ILE A 122 -19.38 0.87 -13.07
C ILE A 122 -19.37 -0.66 -13.08
N GLU A 123 -18.98 -1.31 -11.99
CA GLU A 123 -19.02 -2.77 -11.88
C GLU A 123 -20.46 -3.30 -11.97
N CYS A 124 -21.41 -2.67 -11.28
CA CYS A 124 -22.83 -3.02 -11.37
C CYS A 124 -23.38 -2.87 -12.80
N VAL A 125 -23.08 -1.76 -13.49
CA VAL A 125 -23.50 -1.53 -14.87
C VAL A 125 -22.88 -2.57 -15.81
N LYS A 126 -21.58 -2.87 -15.67
CA LYS A 126 -20.89 -3.89 -16.45
C LYS A 126 -21.50 -5.27 -16.23
N PHE A 127 -21.77 -5.63 -14.98
CA PHE A 127 -22.39 -6.90 -14.62
C PHE A 127 -23.80 -7.03 -15.23
N MET A 128 -24.65 -6.00 -15.11
CA MET A 128 -25.98 -5.98 -15.73
C MET A 128 -25.93 -6.10 -17.26
N GLY A 129 -24.88 -5.60 -17.90
CA GLY A 129 -24.67 -5.75 -19.35
C GLY A 129 -24.28 -7.17 -19.77
N ILE A 130 -23.65 -7.95 -18.88
CA ILE A 130 -23.25 -9.34 -19.11
C ILE A 130 -24.43 -10.29 -18.87
N VAL A 131 -25.21 -10.05 -17.83
CA VAL A 131 -26.37 -10.87 -17.44
C VAL A 131 -27.58 -10.41 -18.25
N LYS A 132 -27.84 -11.10 -19.34
CA LYS A 132 -29.00 -10.81 -20.21
C LYS A 132 -30.35 -11.21 -19.59
N ASP A 133 -30.34 -12.05 -18.57
CA ASP A 133 -31.51 -12.63 -17.94
C ASP A 133 -31.57 -12.25 -16.45
N TRP A 134 -32.55 -11.41 -16.10
CA TRP A 134 -32.74 -10.89 -14.74
C TRP A 134 -33.03 -12.00 -13.72
N ASP A 135 -33.64 -13.10 -14.13
CA ASP A 135 -33.90 -14.24 -13.25
C ASP A 135 -32.62 -14.93 -12.79
N HIS A 136 -31.59 -14.99 -13.64
CA HIS A 136 -30.24 -15.46 -13.24
C HIS A 136 -29.49 -14.45 -12.36
N ALA A 137 -29.65 -13.14 -12.61
CA ALA A 137 -29.05 -12.10 -11.77
C ALA A 137 -29.62 -12.10 -10.33
N LEU A 138 -30.93 -12.34 -10.19
CA LEU A 138 -31.60 -12.47 -8.88
C LEU A 138 -31.21 -13.75 -8.14
N GLY A 139 -30.73 -14.79 -8.84
CA GLY A 139 -30.21 -16.03 -8.25
C GLY A 139 -28.96 -15.84 -7.39
N PHE A 140 -28.18 -14.79 -7.60
CA PHE A 140 -27.01 -14.43 -6.75
C PHE A 140 -27.42 -13.85 -5.38
N GLY A 141 -28.65 -13.39 -5.21
CA GLY A 141 -29.19 -12.91 -3.95
C GLY A 141 -28.33 -11.84 -3.26
N TRP A 142 -28.35 -11.84 -1.93
CA TRP A 142 -27.58 -10.89 -1.11
C TRP A 142 -26.05 -11.05 -1.24
N MET A 143 -25.55 -12.27 -1.54
CA MET A 143 -24.12 -12.51 -1.75
C MET A 143 -23.61 -11.80 -3.02
N GLY A 144 -24.35 -11.85 -4.12
CA GLY A 144 -24.01 -11.11 -5.33
C GLY A 144 -24.00 -9.60 -5.10
N ALA A 145 -24.96 -9.08 -4.33
CA ALA A 145 -24.98 -7.67 -3.97
C ALA A 145 -23.74 -7.24 -3.17
N ILE A 146 -23.27 -8.06 -2.22
CA ILE A 146 -22.04 -7.78 -1.46
C ILE A 146 -20.83 -7.80 -2.38
N ILE A 147 -20.72 -8.78 -3.27
CA ILE A 147 -19.60 -8.92 -4.21
C ILE A 147 -19.53 -7.71 -5.14
N LEU A 148 -20.64 -7.31 -5.75
CA LEU A 148 -20.70 -6.17 -6.67
C LEU A 148 -20.46 -4.82 -5.97
N THR A 149 -20.82 -4.70 -4.70
CA THR A 149 -20.61 -3.47 -3.92
C THR A 149 -19.26 -3.46 -3.18
N PHE A 150 -18.44 -4.49 -3.38
CA PHE A 150 -17.14 -4.63 -2.71
C PHE A 150 -16.22 -3.41 -2.85
N PRO A 151 -16.08 -2.74 -4.01
CA PRO A 151 -15.19 -1.57 -4.11
C PRO A 151 -15.54 -0.47 -3.11
N LEU A 152 -16.84 -0.21 -2.89
CA LEU A 152 -17.28 0.77 -1.90
C LEU A 152 -16.87 0.35 -0.49
N TRP A 153 -17.15 -0.91 -0.12
CA TRP A 153 -16.82 -1.43 1.21
C TRP A 153 -15.31 -1.54 1.43
N PHE A 154 -14.57 -1.86 0.37
CA PHE A 154 -13.11 -1.91 0.43
C PHE A 154 -12.52 -0.52 0.72
N PHE A 155 -12.89 0.51 -0.04
CA PHE A 155 -12.39 1.86 0.19
C PHE A 155 -12.91 2.46 1.51
N ALA A 156 -14.13 2.13 1.93
CA ALA A 156 -14.63 2.52 3.25
C ALA A 156 -13.84 1.83 4.38
N GLY A 157 -13.58 0.53 4.26
CA GLY A 157 -12.76 -0.22 5.21
C GLY A 157 -11.32 0.26 5.24
N LEU A 158 -10.75 0.59 4.08
CA LEU A 158 -9.41 1.17 3.96
C LEU A 158 -9.34 2.54 4.67
N CYS A 159 -10.31 3.42 4.46
CA CYS A 159 -10.42 4.69 5.18
C CYS A 159 -10.51 4.46 6.69
N ALA A 160 -11.38 3.56 7.14
CA ALA A 160 -11.55 3.25 8.55
C ALA A 160 -10.23 2.71 9.16
N LEU A 161 -9.57 1.78 8.47
CA LEU A 161 -8.31 1.20 8.93
C LEU A 161 -7.20 2.26 9.02
N LEU A 162 -7.08 3.15 8.04
CA LEU A 162 -6.10 4.24 8.05
C LEU A 162 -6.33 5.23 9.18
N ILE A 163 -7.59 5.59 9.46
CA ILE A 163 -7.96 6.46 10.59
C ILE A 163 -7.65 5.76 11.92
N ILE A 164 -8.00 4.48 12.06
CA ILE A 164 -7.72 3.70 13.27
C ILE A 164 -6.20 3.56 13.46
N TYR A 165 -5.48 3.31 12.35
CA TYR A 165 -4.02 3.25 12.36
C TYR A 165 -3.40 4.55 12.89
N ASN A 166 -3.74 5.69 12.31
CA ASN A 166 -3.18 6.98 12.69
C ASN A 166 -3.47 7.34 14.16
N ARG A 167 -4.65 7.00 14.67
CA ARG A 167 -5.11 7.39 16.01
C ARG A 167 -4.74 6.39 17.11
N LYS A 168 -4.72 5.08 16.80
CA LYS A 168 -4.56 4.01 17.82
C LYS A 168 -3.42 3.04 17.48
N LEU A 169 -3.47 2.36 16.32
CA LEU A 169 -2.58 1.23 16.02
C LEU A 169 -1.12 1.65 15.89
N LYS A 170 -0.85 2.85 15.41
CA LYS A 170 0.49 3.44 15.31
C LYS A 170 1.25 3.45 16.64
N ARG A 171 0.53 3.52 17.78
CA ARG A 171 1.09 3.51 19.13
C ARG A 171 1.18 2.11 19.74
N THR A 172 0.69 1.09 19.04
CA THR A 172 0.70 -0.29 19.51
C THR A 172 1.88 -1.03 18.92
N PRO A 173 2.88 -1.42 19.74
CA PRO A 173 4.07 -2.11 19.27
C PRO A 173 3.74 -3.39 18.53
N LEU A 174 4.49 -3.70 17.48
CA LEU A 174 4.31 -4.78 16.53
C LEU A 174 3.04 -4.67 15.67
N VAL A 175 1.88 -4.35 16.25
CA VAL A 175 0.63 -4.14 15.47
C VAL A 175 0.81 -3.03 14.44
N LYS A 176 1.52 -1.95 14.80
CA LYS A 176 1.93 -0.89 13.86
C LYS A 176 2.61 -1.46 12.61
N ASN A 177 3.62 -2.31 12.82
CA ASN A 177 4.44 -2.87 11.74
C ASN A 177 3.62 -3.82 10.86
N MET A 178 2.80 -4.68 11.48
CA MET A 178 1.89 -5.59 10.78
C MET A 178 0.82 -4.84 9.99
N THR A 179 0.26 -3.76 10.55
CA THR A 179 -0.75 -2.94 9.84
C THR A 179 -0.13 -2.29 8.60
N ILE A 180 1.09 -1.76 8.66
CA ILE A 180 1.79 -1.24 7.47
C ILE A 180 2.03 -2.36 6.46
N GLY A 181 2.47 -3.55 6.92
CA GLY A 181 2.60 -4.73 6.06
C GLY A 181 1.30 -5.05 5.33
N PHE A 182 0.19 -5.11 6.05
CA PHE A 182 -1.13 -5.36 5.46
C PHE A 182 -1.56 -4.26 4.48
N LEU A 183 -1.40 -2.98 4.83
CA LEU A 183 -1.73 -1.86 3.96
C LEU A 183 -0.97 -1.92 2.62
N CYS A 184 0.27 -2.40 2.62
CA CYS A 184 1.04 -2.59 1.39
C CYS A 184 0.51 -3.70 0.49
N THR A 185 -0.29 -4.65 1.02
CA THR A 185 -0.92 -5.72 0.22
C THR A 185 -2.28 -5.33 -0.35
N THR A 186 -2.90 -4.26 0.16
CA THR A 186 -4.27 -3.89 -0.21
C THR A 186 -4.47 -3.65 -1.72
N PRO A 187 -3.52 -3.09 -2.51
CA PRO A 187 -3.69 -2.98 -3.95
C PRO A 187 -3.75 -4.34 -4.66
N LEU A 188 -2.96 -5.34 -4.20
CA LEU A 188 -3.02 -6.70 -4.75
C LEU A 188 -4.34 -7.38 -4.41
N LEU A 189 -4.79 -7.26 -3.16
CA LEU A 189 -6.09 -7.79 -2.72
C LEU A 189 -7.25 -7.21 -3.52
N PHE A 190 -7.18 -5.93 -3.85
CA PHE A 190 -8.17 -5.28 -4.68
C PHE A 190 -8.17 -5.81 -6.12
N ALA A 191 -6.99 -6.01 -6.71
CA ALA A 191 -6.86 -6.59 -8.05
C ALA A 191 -7.41 -8.02 -8.11
N VAL A 192 -7.12 -8.84 -7.09
CA VAL A 192 -7.66 -10.22 -6.96
C VAL A 192 -9.18 -10.21 -6.94
N GLN A 193 -9.79 -9.34 -6.14
CA GLN A 193 -11.24 -9.25 -6.04
C GLN A 193 -11.88 -8.83 -7.38
N TYR A 194 -11.30 -7.84 -8.05
CA TYR A 194 -11.77 -7.40 -9.37
C TYR A 194 -11.74 -8.55 -10.39
N TYR A 195 -10.65 -9.32 -10.40
CA TYR A 195 -10.50 -10.49 -11.24
C TYR A 195 -11.62 -11.51 -11.00
N PHE A 196 -11.91 -11.87 -9.75
CA PHE A 196 -13.01 -12.78 -9.42
C PHE A 196 -14.37 -12.31 -9.91
N ASN A 197 -14.62 -11.00 -9.93
CA ASN A 197 -15.89 -10.46 -10.38
C ASN A 197 -16.09 -10.57 -11.89
N PHE A 198 -15.01 -10.59 -12.68
CA PHE A 198 -15.11 -10.41 -14.14
C PHE A 198 -14.41 -11.46 -14.99
N SER A 199 -13.57 -12.33 -14.41
CA SER A 199 -12.89 -13.40 -15.18
C SER A 199 -13.83 -14.49 -15.69
N GLY A 200 -15.03 -14.59 -15.12
CA GLY A 200 -15.96 -15.69 -15.41
C GLY A 200 -15.54 -17.04 -14.80
N ASN A 201 -14.41 -17.10 -14.11
CA ASN A 201 -13.88 -18.31 -13.48
C ASN A 201 -14.43 -18.43 -12.05
N ALA A 202 -15.18 -19.50 -11.79
CA ALA A 202 -15.70 -19.80 -10.45
C ALA A 202 -14.60 -20.33 -9.49
N TYR A 203 -13.47 -20.76 -10.03
CA TYR A 203 -12.35 -21.34 -9.29
C TYR A 203 -11.04 -20.60 -9.58
N PRO A 204 -10.09 -20.61 -8.62
CA PRO A 204 -8.74 -20.10 -8.84
C PRO A 204 -8.10 -20.80 -10.04
N ASP A 205 -7.67 -20.06 -11.02
CA ASP A 205 -6.94 -20.55 -12.18
C ASP A 205 -5.41 -20.32 -12.03
N GLU A 206 -4.65 -20.65 -13.08
CA GLU A 206 -3.19 -20.48 -13.08
C GLU A 206 -2.74 -19.04 -12.80
N HIS A 207 -3.52 -18.02 -13.22
CA HIS A 207 -3.18 -16.61 -13.02
C HIS A 207 -3.31 -16.19 -11.55
N MET A 208 -4.30 -16.75 -10.84
CA MET A 208 -4.46 -16.54 -9.40
C MET A 208 -3.26 -17.06 -8.61
N TRP A 209 -2.68 -18.18 -9.01
CA TRP A 209 -1.51 -18.73 -8.34
C TRP A 209 -0.24 -17.90 -8.50
N ALA A 210 -0.19 -17.00 -9.46
CA ALA A 210 0.92 -16.05 -9.59
C ALA A 210 0.84 -14.91 -8.56
N ILE A 211 -0.38 -14.40 -8.28
CA ILE A 211 -0.56 -13.26 -7.38
C ILE A 211 -0.72 -13.67 -5.90
N VAL A 212 -1.36 -14.81 -5.63
CA VAL A 212 -1.61 -15.28 -4.26
C VAL A 212 -0.34 -15.33 -3.40
N PRO A 213 0.81 -15.86 -3.87
CA PRO A 213 2.06 -15.81 -3.11
C PRO A 213 2.61 -14.40 -2.91
N ALA A 214 2.39 -13.48 -3.84
CA ALA A 214 2.90 -12.12 -3.73
C ALA A 214 2.34 -11.36 -2.51
N ILE A 215 1.10 -11.68 -2.10
CA ILE A 215 0.43 -11.03 -0.97
C ILE A 215 1.15 -11.33 0.36
N PRO A 216 1.32 -12.59 0.81
CA PRO A 216 2.05 -12.90 2.04
C PRO A 216 3.52 -12.46 1.97
N PHE A 217 4.17 -12.52 0.80
CA PHE A 217 5.52 -11.98 0.62
C PHE A 217 5.58 -10.49 0.90
N ALA A 218 4.72 -9.69 0.27
CA ALA A 218 4.66 -8.25 0.50
C ALA A 218 4.39 -7.92 1.97
N PHE A 219 3.50 -8.67 2.63
CA PHE A 219 3.20 -8.52 4.04
C PHE A 219 4.42 -8.82 4.93
N LEU A 220 5.05 -9.99 4.76
CA LEU A 220 6.15 -10.44 5.61
C LEU A 220 7.40 -9.55 5.44
N LEU A 221 7.77 -9.24 4.19
CA LEU A 221 8.93 -8.41 3.88
C LEU A 221 8.74 -6.97 4.39
N THR A 222 7.55 -6.40 4.19
CA THR A 222 7.25 -5.05 4.70
C THR A 222 7.26 -5.03 6.22
N THR A 223 6.68 -6.03 6.89
CA THR A 223 6.68 -6.13 8.35
C THR A 223 8.10 -6.25 8.90
N ALA A 224 8.94 -7.11 8.32
CA ALA A 224 10.34 -7.25 8.70
C ALA A 224 11.12 -5.94 8.52
N ARG A 225 10.91 -5.25 7.39
CA ARG A 225 11.51 -3.95 7.09
C ARG A 225 11.13 -2.89 8.13
N GLU A 226 9.84 -2.80 8.49
CA GLU A 226 9.37 -1.83 9.48
C GLU A 226 9.93 -2.12 10.88
N ILE A 227 10.15 -3.41 11.25
CA ILE A 227 10.83 -3.76 12.51
C ILE A 227 12.30 -3.30 12.48
N TYR A 228 13.02 -3.46 11.35
CA TYR A 228 14.40 -2.95 11.23
C TYR A 228 14.46 -1.43 11.25
N LYS A 229 13.47 -0.76 10.69
CA LYS A 229 13.33 0.70 10.77
C LYS A 229 13.14 1.16 12.23
N ASP A 230 12.26 0.52 12.98
CA ASP A 230 12.07 0.82 14.40
C ASP A 230 13.33 0.54 15.24
N LEU A 231 14.18 -0.40 14.81
CA LEU A 231 15.50 -0.63 15.43
C LEU A 231 16.50 0.48 15.13
N GLU A 232 16.47 1.02 13.90
CA GLU A 232 17.28 2.19 13.50
C GLU A 232 16.85 3.43 14.28
N ASP A 233 15.55 3.69 14.38
CA ASP A 233 14.96 4.86 15.02
C ASP A 233 14.87 4.76 16.55
N LYS A 234 15.28 3.63 17.16
CA LYS A 234 15.10 3.31 18.57
C LYS A 234 15.51 4.41 19.56
N THR A 235 16.60 5.11 19.28
CA THR A 235 17.11 6.17 20.16
C THR A 235 16.25 7.43 20.09
N GLY A 236 15.81 7.78 18.88
CA GLY A 236 14.89 8.89 18.64
C GLY A 236 13.51 8.62 19.24
N ASP A 237 12.97 7.43 19.00
CA ASP A 237 11.66 7.01 19.51
C ASP A 237 11.62 7.06 21.05
N ARG A 238 12.69 6.61 21.72
CA ARG A 238 12.79 6.70 23.18
C ARG A 238 12.74 8.15 23.69
N LYS A 239 13.47 9.05 23.03
CA LYS A 239 13.46 10.48 23.40
C LYS A 239 12.11 11.14 23.14
N ALA A 240 11.42 10.71 22.10
CA ALA A 240 10.07 11.19 21.73
C ALA A 240 8.93 10.53 22.53
N GLY A 241 9.23 9.57 23.44
CA GLY A 241 8.21 8.85 24.21
C GLY A 241 7.35 7.90 23.35
N ILE A 242 7.82 7.53 22.14
CA ILE A 242 7.10 6.64 21.23
C ILE A 242 7.46 5.20 21.58
N MET A 243 6.46 4.41 21.97
CA MET A 243 6.63 3.00 22.33
C MET A 243 6.64 2.13 21.08
N THR A 244 7.85 1.66 20.69
CA THR A 244 8.04 0.74 19.55
C THR A 244 8.39 -0.66 20.04
N PHE A 245 8.22 -1.67 19.17
CA PHE A 245 8.51 -3.06 19.51
C PHE A 245 9.97 -3.27 20.00
N PRO A 246 11.01 -2.65 19.41
CA PRO A 246 12.38 -2.73 19.94
C PRO A 246 12.58 -2.08 21.30
N LEU A 247 11.75 -1.15 21.70
CA LEU A 247 11.82 -0.52 23.03
C LEU A 247 11.24 -1.42 24.12
N ILE A 248 10.19 -2.20 23.80
CA ILE A 248 9.53 -3.10 24.75
C ILE A 248 10.21 -4.46 24.79
N ALA A 249 10.36 -5.11 23.63
CA ALA A 249 10.89 -6.48 23.55
C ALA A 249 12.41 -6.56 23.55
N GLY A 250 13.09 -5.42 23.36
CA GLY A 250 14.55 -5.33 23.25
C GLY A 250 15.06 -5.62 21.83
N GLY A 251 16.23 -5.04 21.50
CA GLY A 251 16.77 -5.10 20.15
C GLY A 251 17.12 -6.52 19.66
N LYS A 252 17.53 -7.43 20.57
CA LYS A 252 17.87 -8.82 20.20
C LYS A 252 16.64 -9.59 19.75
N LYS A 253 15.53 -9.52 20.49
CA LYS A 253 14.26 -10.18 20.15
C LYS A 253 13.66 -9.61 18.85
N SER A 254 13.73 -8.29 18.68
CA SER A 254 13.22 -7.63 17.47
C SER A 254 13.99 -8.03 16.21
N ARG A 255 15.33 -8.07 16.26
CA ARG A 255 16.15 -8.60 15.16
C ARG A 255 15.83 -10.04 14.84
N ARG A 256 15.66 -10.89 15.88
CA ARG A 256 15.30 -12.30 15.69
C ARG A 256 13.96 -12.46 15.03
N LEU A 257 12.93 -11.70 15.44
CA LEU A 257 11.60 -11.75 14.83
C LEU A 257 11.65 -11.34 13.36
N ALA A 258 12.29 -10.19 13.04
CA ALA A 258 12.44 -9.76 11.65
C ALA A 258 13.21 -10.78 10.80
N GLY A 259 14.27 -11.39 11.35
CA GLY A 259 15.01 -12.47 10.69
C GLY A 259 14.15 -13.71 10.44
N ILE A 260 13.31 -14.11 11.40
CA ILE A 260 12.36 -15.23 11.24
C ILE A 260 11.36 -14.93 10.11
N LEU A 261 10.81 -13.71 10.04
CA LEU A 261 9.90 -13.31 8.95
C LEU A 261 10.58 -13.42 7.59
N LEU A 262 11.84 -13.02 7.47
CA LEU A 262 12.62 -13.15 6.24
C LEU A 262 12.89 -14.63 5.89
N ILE A 263 13.25 -15.45 6.87
CA ILE A 263 13.48 -16.90 6.66
C ILE A 263 12.17 -17.58 6.25
N LEU A 264 11.05 -17.27 6.88
CA LEU A 264 9.74 -17.79 6.49
C LEU A 264 9.38 -17.39 5.07
N SER A 265 9.65 -16.14 4.68
CA SER A 265 9.45 -15.68 3.30
C SER A 265 10.31 -16.50 2.33
N TRP A 266 11.58 -16.74 2.66
CA TRP A 266 12.49 -17.52 1.84
C TRP A 266 12.04 -19.00 1.73
N LEU A 267 11.68 -19.64 2.84
CA LEU A 267 11.20 -21.03 2.86
C LEU A 267 9.86 -21.19 2.12
N ALA A 268 9.06 -20.14 2.02
CA ALA A 268 7.81 -20.14 1.29
C ALA A 268 7.99 -20.00 -0.24
N LEU A 269 9.16 -19.59 -0.74
CA LEU A 269 9.42 -19.41 -2.18
C LEU A 269 9.17 -20.67 -3.03
N PRO A 270 9.58 -21.89 -2.61
CA PRO A 270 9.34 -23.10 -3.39
C PRO A 270 7.88 -23.54 -3.44
N ILE A 271 7.05 -23.10 -2.48
CA ILE A 271 5.67 -23.59 -2.34
C ILE A 271 4.83 -23.28 -3.59
N PRO A 272 4.73 -22.03 -4.07
CA PRO A 272 3.98 -21.74 -5.30
C PRO A 272 4.57 -22.49 -6.51
N VAL A 273 5.89 -22.58 -6.59
CA VAL A 273 6.60 -23.29 -7.68
C VAL A 273 6.16 -24.74 -7.73
N TYR A 274 6.18 -25.43 -6.60
CA TYR A 274 5.76 -26.81 -6.50
C TYR A 274 4.29 -27.01 -6.87
N TYR A 275 3.38 -26.18 -6.33
CA TYR A 275 1.95 -26.32 -6.62
C TYR A 275 1.61 -26.04 -8.08
N MET A 276 2.23 -25.04 -8.69
CA MET A 276 2.03 -24.72 -10.11
C MET A 276 2.49 -25.85 -11.01
N ASP A 277 3.65 -26.45 -10.72
CA ASP A 277 4.15 -27.61 -11.45
C ASP A 277 3.20 -28.81 -11.34
N GLN A 278 2.78 -29.17 -10.12
CA GLN A 278 1.95 -30.35 -9.87
C GLN A 278 0.50 -30.23 -10.38
N ILE A 279 -0.11 -29.05 -10.29
CA ILE A 279 -1.54 -28.85 -10.61
C ILE A 279 -1.71 -28.45 -12.08
N TYR A 280 -0.85 -27.56 -12.58
CA TYR A 280 -1.00 -26.95 -13.91
C TYR A 280 0.09 -27.38 -14.90
N GLN A 281 1.03 -28.25 -14.49
CA GLN A 281 2.20 -28.64 -15.28
C GLN A 281 2.96 -27.43 -15.84
N PHE A 282 3.05 -26.39 -15.04
CA PHE A 282 3.60 -25.10 -15.43
C PHE A 282 5.13 -25.15 -15.46
N ASN A 283 5.71 -24.95 -16.63
CA ASN A 283 7.16 -24.88 -16.81
C ASN A 283 7.66 -23.47 -16.49
N TYR A 284 8.31 -23.31 -15.33
CA TYR A 284 8.90 -22.05 -14.96
C TYR A 284 10.04 -21.65 -15.90
N PRO A 285 10.03 -20.39 -16.42
CA PRO A 285 11.14 -19.92 -17.23
C PRO A 285 12.47 -19.99 -16.45
N PRO A 286 13.59 -20.40 -17.08
CA PRO A 286 14.90 -20.43 -16.40
C PRO A 286 15.28 -19.10 -15.73
N LEU A 287 14.90 -17.98 -16.35
CA LEU A 287 15.15 -16.65 -15.81
C LEU A 287 14.43 -16.42 -14.46
N PHE A 288 13.21 -16.94 -14.28
CA PHE A 288 12.52 -16.90 -13.00
C PHE A 288 13.30 -17.64 -11.90
N LEU A 289 13.77 -18.86 -12.20
CA LEU A 289 14.56 -19.66 -11.26
C LEU A 289 15.90 -18.99 -10.92
N ILE A 290 16.54 -18.32 -11.89
CA ILE A 290 17.76 -17.54 -11.68
C ILE A 290 17.47 -16.35 -10.75
N ILE A 291 16.41 -15.58 -11.01
CA ILE A 291 16.07 -14.41 -10.20
C ILE A 291 15.73 -14.84 -8.76
N THR A 292 14.91 -15.85 -8.59
CA THR A 292 14.48 -16.31 -7.25
C THR A 292 15.59 -17.02 -6.49
N GLY A 293 16.32 -17.93 -7.12
CA GLY A 293 17.39 -18.72 -6.50
C GLY A 293 18.67 -17.95 -6.31
N ILE A 294 19.20 -17.34 -7.37
CA ILE A 294 20.55 -16.73 -7.38
C ILE A 294 20.56 -15.29 -6.88
N THR A 295 19.52 -14.49 -7.19
CA THR A 295 19.54 -13.07 -6.82
C THR A 295 18.73 -12.76 -5.58
N LEU A 296 17.53 -13.31 -5.43
CA LEU A 296 16.64 -13.03 -4.32
C LEU A 296 17.14 -13.70 -3.02
N THR A 297 17.60 -14.94 -3.08
CA THR A 297 18.11 -15.69 -1.91
C THR A 297 19.26 -14.97 -1.18
N PRO A 298 20.32 -14.47 -1.84
CA PRO A 298 21.34 -13.70 -1.17
C PRO A 298 20.82 -12.43 -0.51
N CYS A 299 19.78 -11.79 -1.04
CA CYS A 299 19.20 -10.59 -0.42
C CYS A 299 18.70 -10.89 1.00
N PHE A 300 18.02 -12.01 1.23
CA PHE A 300 17.58 -12.39 2.57
C PHE A 300 18.76 -12.59 3.53
N ALA A 301 19.78 -13.34 3.11
CA ALA A 301 20.97 -13.57 3.90
C ALA A 301 21.72 -12.27 4.24
N ILE A 302 21.93 -11.39 3.25
CA ILE A 302 22.61 -10.10 3.43
C ILE A 302 21.79 -9.18 4.35
N ALA A 303 20.46 -9.16 4.24
CA ALA A 303 19.63 -8.36 5.11
C ALA A 303 19.73 -8.80 6.57
N ILE A 304 19.66 -10.12 6.84
CA ILE A 304 19.82 -10.70 8.18
C ILE A 304 21.22 -10.43 8.73
N PHE A 305 22.25 -10.66 7.93
CA PHE A 305 23.65 -10.40 8.31
C PHE A 305 23.88 -8.92 8.64
N SER A 306 23.39 -8.01 7.78
CA SER A 306 23.52 -6.57 8.01
C SER A 306 22.84 -6.14 9.31
N ALA A 307 21.63 -6.67 9.57
CA ALA A 307 20.90 -6.38 10.82
C ALA A 307 21.61 -6.97 12.05
N HIS A 308 22.26 -8.14 11.94
CA HIS A 308 23.06 -8.71 13.01
C HIS A 308 24.18 -7.77 13.42
N HIS A 309 24.85 -7.13 12.47
CA HIS A 309 25.89 -6.11 12.68
C HIS A 309 25.32 -4.71 12.95
N LYS A 310 24.04 -4.59 13.28
CA LYS A 310 23.32 -3.34 13.58
C LYS A 310 23.29 -2.32 12.43
N ASN A 311 23.59 -2.72 11.20
CA ASN A 311 23.43 -1.88 10.02
C ASN A 311 22.00 -2.02 9.48
N TYR A 312 21.04 -1.40 10.20
CA TYR A 312 19.62 -1.51 9.89
C TYR A 312 19.24 -0.79 8.60
N HIS A 313 19.90 0.31 8.29
CA HIS A 313 19.70 1.03 7.03
C HIS A 313 19.99 0.14 5.82
N ARG A 314 21.13 -0.55 5.82
CA ARG A 314 21.50 -1.50 4.76
C ARG A 314 20.50 -2.66 4.70
N ALA A 315 20.09 -3.21 5.84
CA ALA A 315 19.11 -4.30 5.88
C ALA A 315 17.78 -3.89 5.21
N GLN A 316 17.25 -2.69 5.53
CA GLN A 316 16.04 -2.16 4.90
C GLN A 316 16.20 -1.96 3.38
N SER A 317 17.35 -1.44 2.94
CA SER A 317 17.61 -1.21 1.52
C SER A 317 17.68 -2.52 0.73
N ILE A 318 18.29 -3.55 1.31
CA ILE A 318 18.32 -4.89 0.69
C ILE A 318 16.94 -5.53 0.65
N ILE A 319 16.09 -5.36 1.67
CA ILE A 319 14.70 -5.85 1.62
C ILE A 319 13.91 -5.14 0.51
N LYS A 320 14.08 -3.83 0.32
CA LYS A 320 13.46 -3.11 -0.81
C LYS A 320 13.91 -3.69 -2.15
N LEU A 321 15.22 -3.98 -2.30
CA LEU A 321 15.74 -4.63 -3.49
C LEU A 321 15.10 -6.01 -3.69
N ALA A 322 14.97 -6.81 -2.62
CA ALA A 322 14.31 -8.12 -2.67
C ALA A 322 12.84 -8.01 -3.13
N MET A 323 12.11 -6.98 -2.68
CA MET A 323 10.73 -6.72 -3.14
C MET A 323 10.68 -6.43 -4.64
N VAL A 324 11.59 -5.60 -5.15
CA VAL A 324 11.68 -5.28 -6.59
C VAL A 324 12.03 -6.51 -7.41
N LEU A 325 13.02 -7.29 -6.98
CA LEU A 325 13.41 -8.54 -7.64
C LEU A 325 12.28 -9.57 -7.64
N GLY A 326 11.51 -9.66 -6.55
CA GLY A 326 10.33 -10.50 -6.46
C GLY A 326 9.25 -10.13 -7.49
N ILE A 327 9.00 -8.83 -7.67
CA ILE A 327 8.07 -8.33 -8.71
C ILE A 327 8.59 -8.68 -10.11
N ILE A 328 9.88 -8.46 -10.37
CA ILE A 328 10.50 -8.80 -11.67
C ILE A 328 10.41 -10.31 -11.93
N ALA A 329 10.67 -11.13 -10.92
CA ALA A 329 10.54 -12.58 -11.04
C ALA A 329 9.11 -12.99 -11.44
N LEU A 330 8.09 -12.40 -10.80
CA LEU A 330 6.69 -12.69 -11.13
C LEU A 330 6.32 -12.25 -12.56
N ILE A 331 6.83 -11.10 -13.03
CA ILE A 331 6.61 -10.64 -14.41
C ILE A 331 7.23 -11.62 -15.43
N VAL A 332 8.41 -12.14 -15.12
CA VAL A 332 9.11 -13.08 -16.03
C VAL A 332 8.41 -14.44 -16.08
N CYS A 333 7.61 -14.79 -15.07
CA CYS A 333 6.77 -15.99 -15.08
C CYS A 333 5.61 -15.92 -16.07
N HIS A 334 5.23 -14.72 -16.50
CA HIS A 334 4.11 -14.46 -17.41
C HIS A 334 4.56 -14.20 -18.83
#